data_fb4dc51632355e4b1744d5c1cc541bfd
#
_entry.id   fb4dc51632355e4b1744d5c1cc541bfd
#
_cell.length_a   1.000
_cell.length_b   1.000
_cell.length_c   1.000
_cell.angle_alpha   90.00
_cell.angle_beta   90.00
_cell.angle_gamma   90.00
#
_symmetry.space_group_name_H-M   'P 1'
#
loop_
_entity.id
_entity.type
_entity.pdbx_description
1 polymer ?
#
loop_
_entity_poly.entity_id
_entity_poly.type
_entity_poly.pdbx_seq_one_letter_code
_entity_poly.pdbx_strand_id
1 'polypeptide(L)'
;MDWNIRRARNLLRKRNLSEEQTVAWLRVHEREHFAGCFVRDREGKPWEVRPYQRDSLESHAMRKVHCDGRDVGKTAEIEILALWAMVACPSTEMLIATQCENHLFPLMNRLVRRFQSTPSLAPSLVEFRRSPSWFLRFSNGFALWGRIAGPRGVNFQGIHVDWQIIDEAQEMTDTSWGELYQALNGGGRRWAYGVPNGLRNMFYRMTQMRDVEHYNWPSTLNPDFTPEKEMELALLYGGRNSPGYVHRVLGQHGMPAHAAFNLDDYLACVDEGVDFEDVALGEGDAFSAPGGAPPGDYYLGCDLGYARDPSEFVVYRAIEPHLINMLRVHLAGVNYARQQEIITELDAAYDFCGIGIDSGNSGRAVAHNLMAHGTDWCRKVRAFEFGGTLDLEPLPDGTVVRRRVKQFMTELIQRRMAERTLVFPPLSDRESQYASHTYSAGANGAVVYEKGNDHIIDADRCALLRYYLDTSETVEPLYLGVRIEGF
;
A
#
# COMPACT_ATOMS: atom_id res chain seq x y z
N MET A 1 -34.95 13.03 16.83
CA MET A 1 -35.56 14.31 17.33
C MET A 1 -35.22 14.62 18.79
N ASP A 2 -35.19 13.66 19.70
CA ASP A 2 -34.96 13.94 21.15
C ASP A 2 -33.55 14.39 21.56
N TRP A 3 -32.51 13.97 20.84
CA TRP A 3 -31.13 14.30 21.21
C TRP A 3 -30.77 15.76 20.93
N ASN A 4 -31.22 16.31 19.82
CA ASN A 4 -31.00 17.71 19.44
C ASN A 4 -31.73 18.68 20.40
N ILE A 5 -32.90 18.30 20.88
CA ILE A 5 -33.67 19.09 21.84
C ILE A 5 -32.99 19.15 23.22
N ARG A 6 -32.43 18.04 23.70
CA ARG A 6 -31.68 18.01 24.98
C ARG A 6 -30.41 18.84 24.92
N ARG A 7 -29.68 18.77 23.82
CA ARG A 7 -28.41 19.50 23.63
C ARG A 7 -28.69 20.98 23.44
N ALA A 8 -29.70 21.37 22.67
CA ALA A 8 -30.17 22.74 22.54
C ALA A 8 -30.59 23.34 23.89
N ARG A 9 -31.36 22.60 24.70
CA ARG A 9 -31.76 23.06 26.06
C ARG A 9 -30.59 23.23 27.00
N ASN A 10 -29.54 22.39 26.91
CA ASN A 10 -28.32 22.55 27.71
C ASN A 10 -27.47 23.73 27.27
N LEU A 11 -27.45 24.06 25.97
CA LEU A 11 -26.77 25.23 25.42
C LEU A 11 -27.49 26.53 25.79
N LEU A 12 -28.83 26.56 25.71
CA LEU A 12 -29.67 27.65 26.19
C LEU A 12 -29.35 28.01 27.64
N ARG A 13 -29.28 26.99 28.51
CA ARG A 13 -28.98 27.19 29.94
C ARG A 13 -27.54 27.66 30.24
N LYS A 14 -26.56 27.15 29.49
CA LYS A 14 -25.13 27.45 29.73
C LYS A 14 -24.65 28.77 29.14
N ARG A 15 -25.31 29.26 28.06
CA ARG A 15 -24.84 30.46 27.33
C ARG A 15 -25.80 31.64 27.40
N ASN A 16 -26.91 31.53 28.08
CA ASN A 16 -27.94 32.56 28.20
C ASN A 16 -28.45 33.10 26.86
N LEU A 17 -28.60 32.22 25.88
CA LEU A 17 -29.06 32.54 24.53
C LEU A 17 -30.57 32.47 24.44
N SER A 18 -31.18 33.35 23.64
CA SER A 18 -32.59 33.21 23.25
C SER A 18 -32.80 31.95 22.39
N GLU A 19 -34.06 31.53 22.21
CA GLU A 19 -34.39 30.38 21.34
C GLU A 19 -33.93 30.60 19.90
N GLU A 20 -34.15 31.79 19.34
CA GLU A 20 -33.66 32.17 18.01
C GLU A 20 -32.15 32.18 17.91
N GLN A 21 -31.46 32.73 18.89
CA GLN A 21 -29.98 32.73 18.97
C GLN A 21 -29.42 31.32 19.07
N THR A 22 -30.10 30.44 19.77
CA THR A 22 -29.69 29.02 19.89
C THR A 22 -29.86 28.30 18.55
N VAL A 23 -30.97 28.49 17.83
CA VAL A 23 -31.19 27.92 16.51
C VAL A 23 -30.15 28.45 15.52
N ALA A 24 -29.85 29.75 15.54
CA ALA A 24 -28.83 30.34 14.68
C ALA A 24 -27.43 29.78 15.01
N TRP A 25 -27.12 29.60 16.30
CA TRP A 25 -25.85 29.01 16.73
C TRP A 25 -25.72 27.55 16.29
N LEU A 26 -26.76 26.73 16.48
CA LEU A 26 -26.78 25.33 16.04
C LEU A 26 -26.58 25.18 14.53
N ARG A 27 -27.19 26.06 13.73
CA ARG A 27 -27.04 26.06 12.26
C ARG A 27 -25.60 26.22 11.80
N VAL A 28 -24.77 26.89 12.60
CA VAL A 28 -23.35 27.15 12.27
C VAL A 28 -22.42 26.15 12.93
N HIS A 29 -22.70 25.73 14.16
CA HIS A 29 -21.75 24.98 14.96
C HIS A 29 -22.01 23.47 15.03
N GLU A 30 -23.24 23.01 14.78
CA GLU A 30 -23.58 21.59 14.76
C GLU A 30 -23.72 21.15 13.28
N ARG A 31 -22.84 20.29 12.84
CA ARG A 31 -22.74 19.90 11.42
C ARG A 31 -23.94 19.11 10.94
N GLU A 32 -24.55 18.27 11.80
CA GLU A 32 -25.80 17.58 11.50
C GLU A 32 -26.94 18.59 11.27
N HIS A 33 -27.05 19.60 12.14
CA HIS A 33 -28.07 20.63 11.99
C HIS A 33 -27.83 21.51 10.75
N PHE A 34 -26.55 21.85 10.49
CA PHE A 34 -26.15 22.54 9.24
C PHE A 34 -26.56 21.73 8.01
N ALA A 35 -26.28 20.42 7.99
CA ALA A 35 -26.65 19.56 6.87
C ALA A 35 -28.16 19.60 6.59
N GLY A 36 -28.99 19.45 7.61
CA GLY A 36 -30.43 19.51 7.46
C GLY A 36 -30.96 20.87 6.98
N CYS A 37 -30.28 21.96 7.35
CA CYS A 37 -30.68 23.32 6.93
C CYS A 37 -30.23 23.67 5.51
N PHE A 38 -28.99 23.36 5.14
CA PHE A 38 -28.33 23.89 3.95
C PHE A 38 -28.04 22.86 2.85
N VAL A 39 -27.98 21.56 3.20
CA VAL A 39 -27.72 20.52 2.21
C VAL A 39 -29.03 19.89 1.76
N ARG A 40 -29.14 19.57 0.48
CA ARG A 40 -30.30 18.89 -0.10
C ARG A 40 -29.87 17.56 -0.70
N ASP A 41 -30.72 16.55 -0.62
CA ASP A 41 -30.55 15.28 -1.30
C ASP A 41 -30.82 15.40 -2.82
N ARG A 42 -30.81 14.28 -3.52
CA ARG A 42 -31.08 14.26 -4.97
C ARG A 42 -32.52 14.63 -5.34
N GLU A 43 -33.44 14.49 -4.39
CA GLU A 43 -34.85 14.82 -4.52
C GLU A 43 -35.19 16.26 -4.09
N GLY A 44 -34.17 17.01 -3.62
CA GLY A 44 -34.34 18.38 -3.12
C GLY A 44 -34.81 18.46 -1.65
N LYS A 45 -34.95 17.34 -0.95
CA LYS A 45 -35.31 17.31 0.47
C LYS A 45 -34.15 17.70 1.36
N PRO A 46 -34.39 18.21 2.59
CA PRO A 46 -33.36 18.41 3.58
C PRO A 46 -32.53 17.13 3.77
N TRP A 47 -31.20 17.29 3.86
CA TRP A 47 -30.31 16.16 4.09
C TRP A 47 -30.53 15.59 5.48
N GLU A 48 -30.75 14.30 5.57
CA GLU A 48 -30.83 13.56 6.83
C GLU A 48 -29.51 12.80 7.06
N VAL A 49 -28.82 13.16 8.13
CA VAL A 49 -27.61 12.46 8.54
C VAL A 49 -28.00 11.09 9.12
N ARG A 50 -27.42 10.03 8.59
CA ARG A 50 -27.70 8.67 9.07
C ARG A 50 -27.14 8.49 10.48
N PRO A 51 -27.77 7.69 11.36
CA PRO A 51 -27.36 7.54 12.75
C PRO A 51 -25.87 7.21 12.94
N TYR A 52 -25.32 6.33 12.11
CA TYR A 52 -23.91 5.92 12.16
C TYR A 52 -22.92 7.00 11.70
N GLN A 53 -23.38 8.03 10.98
CA GLN A 53 -22.52 9.13 10.49
C GLN A 53 -22.36 10.25 11.52
N ARG A 54 -23.23 10.34 12.52
CA ARG A 54 -23.27 11.48 13.46
C ARG A 54 -21.96 11.71 14.18
N ASP A 55 -21.43 10.67 14.80
CA ASP A 55 -20.24 10.77 15.64
C ASP A 55 -19.02 11.20 14.81
N SER A 56 -18.89 10.65 13.61
CA SER A 56 -17.83 11.06 12.69
C SER A 56 -18.01 12.49 12.17
N LEU A 57 -19.23 12.83 11.77
CA LEU A 57 -19.53 14.17 11.26
C LEU A 57 -19.24 15.24 12.30
N GLU A 58 -19.56 15.00 13.58
CA GLU A 58 -19.32 15.93 14.70
C GLU A 58 -17.92 15.80 15.34
N SER A 59 -17.06 14.93 14.82
CA SER A 59 -15.71 14.74 15.35
C SER A 59 -14.87 16.01 15.25
N HIS A 60 -14.08 16.27 16.29
CA HIS A 60 -13.07 17.32 16.36
C HIS A 60 -11.64 16.77 16.36
N ALA A 61 -11.45 15.49 16.06
CA ALA A 61 -10.16 14.84 16.07
C ALA A 61 -9.16 15.54 15.14
N MET A 62 -7.91 15.64 15.58
CA MET A 62 -6.82 16.13 14.74
C MET A 62 -6.44 15.12 13.65
N ARG A 63 -6.63 13.84 13.96
CA ARG A 63 -6.37 12.70 13.04
C ARG A 63 -7.59 11.79 13.06
N LYS A 64 -8.13 11.51 11.88
CA LYS A 64 -9.30 10.64 11.72
C LYS A 64 -9.11 9.75 10.49
N VAL A 65 -9.51 8.49 10.60
CA VAL A 65 -9.49 7.54 9.48
C VAL A 65 -10.82 6.80 9.39
N HIS A 66 -11.35 6.75 8.19
CA HIS A 66 -12.50 5.95 7.77
C HIS A 66 -12.02 4.77 6.95
N CYS A 67 -12.18 3.57 7.48
CA CYS A 67 -11.95 2.30 6.79
C CYS A 67 -13.31 1.64 6.58
N ASP A 68 -13.98 1.95 5.47
CA ASP A 68 -15.40 1.71 5.30
C ASP A 68 -15.70 0.79 4.11
N GLY A 69 -16.88 0.17 4.13
CA GLY A 69 -17.48 -0.44 2.95
C GLY A 69 -17.87 0.59 1.87
N ARG A 70 -18.39 0.11 0.75
CA ARG A 70 -18.92 0.96 -0.32
C ARG A 70 -20.33 1.45 0.02
N ASP A 71 -20.73 2.55 -0.61
CA ASP A 71 -22.08 3.13 -0.58
C ASP A 71 -22.57 3.55 0.82
N VAL A 72 -21.67 3.80 1.77
CA VAL A 72 -22.03 4.22 3.15
C VAL A 72 -22.10 5.73 3.35
N GLY A 73 -21.82 6.51 2.29
CA GLY A 73 -21.96 7.97 2.32
C GLY A 73 -20.71 8.75 2.72
N LYS A 74 -19.50 8.17 2.61
CA LYS A 74 -18.23 8.88 2.82
C LYS A 74 -18.15 10.20 2.06
N THR A 75 -18.39 10.15 0.75
CA THR A 75 -18.31 11.33 -0.11
C THR A 75 -19.34 12.41 0.28
N ALA A 76 -20.54 11.99 0.75
CA ALA A 76 -21.53 12.92 1.25
C ALA A 76 -21.09 13.62 2.54
N GLU A 77 -20.44 12.89 3.45
CA GLU A 77 -19.83 13.49 4.64
C GLU A 77 -18.75 14.50 4.27
N ILE A 78 -17.85 14.18 3.34
CA ILE A 78 -16.84 15.13 2.83
C ILE A 78 -17.48 16.40 2.26
N GLU A 79 -18.55 16.25 1.49
CA GLU A 79 -19.31 17.38 0.96
C GLU A 79 -19.90 18.26 2.07
N ILE A 80 -20.53 17.66 3.08
CA ILE A 80 -21.10 18.37 4.22
C ILE A 80 -20.00 19.12 4.99
N LEU A 81 -18.89 18.44 5.28
CA LEU A 81 -17.77 19.04 5.98
C LEU A 81 -17.17 20.24 5.24
N ALA A 82 -16.98 20.13 3.92
CA ALA A 82 -16.46 21.22 3.12
C ALA A 82 -17.43 22.41 3.08
N LEU A 83 -18.74 22.18 2.88
CA LEU A 83 -19.76 23.21 2.92
C LEU A 83 -19.88 23.88 4.29
N TRP A 84 -19.81 23.09 5.38
CA TRP A 84 -19.82 23.60 6.73
C TRP A 84 -18.57 24.44 7.05
N ALA A 85 -17.38 23.95 6.67
CA ALA A 85 -16.13 24.65 6.92
C ALA A 85 -16.06 26.00 6.24
N MET A 86 -16.61 26.14 5.04
CA MET A 86 -16.71 27.43 4.33
C MET A 86 -17.46 28.48 5.14
N VAL A 87 -18.40 28.09 5.97
CA VAL A 87 -19.19 29.01 6.80
C VAL A 87 -18.60 29.20 8.19
N ALA A 88 -18.18 28.08 8.81
CA ALA A 88 -17.82 28.03 10.23
C ALA A 88 -16.33 28.24 10.53
N CYS A 89 -15.45 28.15 9.51
CA CYS A 89 -14.00 28.21 9.68
C CYS A 89 -13.40 29.36 8.85
N PRO A 90 -13.58 30.63 9.26
CA PRO A 90 -13.00 31.77 8.53
C PRO A 90 -11.47 31.68 8.53
N SER A 91 -10.85 32.20 7.46
CA SER A 91 -9.38 32.25 7.27
C SER A 91 -8.67 30.91 7.39
N THR A 92 -9.37 29.78 7.14
CA THR A 92 -8.84 28.42 7.15
C THR A 92 -8.60 27.97 5.70
N GLU A 93 -7.46 27.34 5.45
CA GLU A 93 -7.16 26.68 4.19
C GLU A 93 -7.39 25.18 4.29
N MET A 94 -8.30 24.66 3.44
CA MET A 94 -8.67 23.25 3.39
C MET A 94 -8.22 22.63 2.06
N LEU A 95 -7.68 21.41 2.12
CA LEU A 95 -7.33 20.61 0.95
C LEU A 95 -8.21 19.36 0.88
N ILE A 96 -8.82 19.12 -0.28
CA ILE A 96 -9.34 17.81 -0.65
C ILE A 96 -8.33 17.18 -1.61
N ALA A 97 -7.75 16.05 -1.20
CA ALA A 97 -6.73 15.32 -1.95
C ALA A 97 -7.24 13.95 -2.38
N THR A 98 -6.93 13.56 -3.63
CA THR A 98 -7.17 12.20 -4.15
C THR A 98 -5.95 11.74 -4.95
N GLN A 99 -5.84 10.44 -5.22
CA GLN A 99 -4.76 9.93 -6.07
C GLN A 99 -4.95 10.32 -7.53
N CYS A 100 -6.18 10.33 -8.05
CA CYS A 100 -6.47 10.54 -9.46
C CYS A 100 -7.68 11.45 -9.70
N GLU A 101 -7.81 11.94 -10.94
CA GLU A 101 -8.85 12.88 -11.38
C GLU A 101 -10.26 12.29 -11.29
N ASN A 102 -10.40 11.00 -11.56
CA ASN A 102 -11.71 10.34 -11.60
C ASN A 102 -12.47 10.41 -10.26
N HIS A 103 -11.75 10.58 -9.15
CA HIS A 103 -12.35 10.76 -7.82
C HIS A 103 -12.55 12.24 -7.48
N LEU A 104 -11.55 13.08 -7.77
CA LEU A 104 -11.61 14.51 -7.42
C LEU A 104 -12.68 15.29 -8.20
N PHE A 105 -12.71 15.14 -9.51
CA PHE A 105 -13.55 15.99 -10.37
C PHE A 105 -15.05 15.85 -10.08
N PRO A 106 -15.62 14.65 -9.92
CA PRO A 106 -17.01 14.51 -9.55
C PRO A 106 -17.35 15.14 -8.20
N LEU A 107 -16.47 14.98 -7.20
CA LEU A 107 -16.63 15.55 -5.87
C LEU A 107 -16.62 17.07 -5.92
N MET A 108 -15.59 17.68 -6.54
CA MET A 108 -15.49 19.15 -6.65
C MET A 108 -16.63 19.75 -7.47
N ASN A 109 -17.06 19.10 -8.55
CA ASN A 109 -18.22 19.55 -9.34
C ASN A 109 -19.52 19.51 -8.53
N ARG A 110 -19.73 18.50 -7.67
CA ARG A 110 -20.90 18.45 -6.78
C ARG A 110 -20.84 19.56 -5.72
N LEU A 111 -19.70 19.79 -5.10
CA LEU A 111 -19.49 20.86 -4.14
C LEU A 111 -19.81 22.23 -4.74
N VAL A 112 -19.24 22.52 -5.90
CA VAL A 112 -19.51 23.80 -6.60
C VAL A 112 -20.97 23.97 -6.92
N ARG A 113 -21.64 22.92 -7.44
CA ARG A 113 -23.07 22.98 -7.74
C ARG A 113 -23.93 23.21 -6.51
N ARG A 114 -23.68 22.47 -5.41
CA ARG A 114 -24.41 22.65 -4.13
C ARG A 114 -24.22 24.06 -3.59
N PHE A 115 -23.00 24.54 -3.63
CA PHE A 115 -22.66 25.88 -3.19
C PHE A 115 -23.42 26.94 -4.02
N GLN A 116 -23.34 26.88 -5.36
CA GLN A 116 -24.00 27.83 -6.26
C GLN A 116 -25.54 27.78 -6.18
N SER A 117 -26.08 26.59 -5.89
CA SER A 117 -27.54 26.40 -5.74
C SER A 117 -28.09 26.82 -4.38
N THR A 118 -27.21 27.22 -3.41
CA THR A 118 -27.64 27.70 -2.11
C THR A 118 -27.61 29.23 -2.06
N PRO A 119 -28.76 29.93 -2.19
CA PRO A 119 -28.80 31.40 -2.39
C PRO A 119 -28.11 32.18 -1.26
N SER A 120 -28.09 31.65 -0.02
CA SER A 120 -27.45 32.27 1.12
C SER A 120 -25.93 32.18 1.10
N LEU A 121 -25.35 31.20 0.38
CA LEU A 121 -23.92 30.97 0.32
C LEU A 121 -23.27 31.48 -0.97
N ALA A 122 -23.97 31.41 -2.08
CA ALA A 122 -23.44 31.75 -3.40
C ALA A 122 -22.75 33.13 -3.49
N PRO A 123 -23.25 34.21 -2.85
CA PRO A 123 -22.58 35.51 -2.87
C PRO A 123 -21.23 35.57 -2.14
N SER A 124 -20.93 34.61 -1.30
CA SER A 124 -19.66 34.61 -0.53
C SER A 124 -18.45 34.11 -1.34
N LEU A 125 -18.63 33.50 -2.52
CA LEU A 125 -17.56 33.03 -3.39
C LEU A 125 -16.92 34.22 -4.13
N VAL A 126 -15.67 34.52 -3.84
CA VAL A 126 -14.93 35.66 -4.42
C VAL A 126 -13.96 35.24 -5.51
N GLU A 127 -13.46 34.00 -5.48
CA GLU A 127 -12.57 33.47 -6.52
C GLU A 127 -12.87 31.99 -6.78
N PHE A 128 -12.86 31.60 -8.06
CA PHE A 128 -13.06 30.23 -8.48
C PHE A 128 -12.17 29.90 -9.68
N ARG A 129 -11.36 28.84 -9.53
CA ARG A 129 -10.49 28.29 -10.60
C ARG A 129 -10.64 26.78 -10.68
N ARG A 130 -10.57 26.23 -11.90
CA ARG A 130 -10.50 24.77 -12.15
C ARG A 130 -9.14 24.32 -12.61
N SER A 131 -8.36 25.19 -13.22
CA SER A 131 -7.04 24.88 -13.79
C SER A 131 -6.02 25.90 -13.28
N PRO A 132 -4.78 25.51 -13.00
CA PRO A 132 -4.20 24.14 -13.07
C PRO A 132 -4.66 23.20 -11.96
N SER A 133 -5.33 23.71 -10.94
CA SER A 133 -5.95 22.94 -9.85
C SER A 133 -7.24 23.62 -9.39
N TRP A 134 -8.14 22.84 -8.79
CA TRP A 134 -9.35 23.40 -8.18
C TRP A 134 -8.99 24.31 -7.02
N PHE A 135 -9.58 25.49 -7.02
CA PHE A 135 -9.43 26.49 -5.98
C PHE A 135 -10.68 27.33 -5.84
N LEU A 136 -11.18 27.47 -4.62
CA LEU A 136 -12.29 28.32 -4.26
C LEU A 136 -11.86 29.20 -3.06
N ARG A 137 -12.12 30.51 -3.16
CA ARG A 137 -11.91 31.46 -2.04
C ARG A 137 -13.19 32.17 -1.71
N PHE A 138 -13.43 32.34 -0.43
CA PHE A 138 -14.64 32.95 0.10
C PHE A 138 -14.36 34.26 0.80
N SER A 139 -15.41 35.12 0.90
CA SER A 139 -15.29 36.47 1.45
C SER A 139 -14.88 36.51 2.95
N ASN A 140 -15.05 35.41 3.70
CA ASN A 140 -14.58 35.27 5.09
C ASN A 140 -13.11 34.81 5.18
N GLY A 141 -12.40 34.72 4.06
CA GLY A 141 -11.02 34.28 3.99
C GLY A 141 -10.83 32.75 3.91
N PHE A 142 -11.90 31.95 4.01
CA PHE A 142 -11.78 30.50 3.80
C PHE A 142 -11.34 30.18 2.38
N ALA A 143 -10.46 29.21 2.21
CA ALA A 143 -10.02 28.70 0.91
C ALA A 143 -10.11 27.16 0.85
N LEU A 144 -10.60 26.67 -0.29
CA LEU A 144 -10.68 25.23 -0.58
C LEU A 144 -9.82 24.88 -1.80
N TRP A 145 -8.87 24.00 -1.61
CA TRP A 145 -8.04 23.40 -2.64
C TRP A 145 -8.55 22.01 -3.00
N GLY A 146 -8.61 21.69 -4.29
CA GLY A 146 -8.79 20.32 -4.77
C GLY A 146 -7.58 19.92 -5.60
N ARG A 147 -6.84 18.90 -5.16
CA ARG A 147 -5.62 18.44 -5.85
C ARG A 147 -5.55 16.94 -5.95
N ILE A 148 -4.98 16.49 -7.06
CA ILE A 148 -4.59 15.08 -7.27
C ILE A 148 -3.11 14.91 -6.92
N ALA A 149 -2.75 13.73 -6.39
CA ALA A 149 -1.36 13.44 -6.04
C ALA A 149 -0.42 13.48 -7.24
N GLY A 150 -0.86 12.88 -8.36
CA GLY A 150 0.04 12.60 -9.48
C GLY A 150 1.06 11.51 -9.12
N PRO A 151 2.03 11.23 -9.98
CA PRO A 151 2.90 10.05 -9.84
C PRO A 151 3.78 10.01 -8.58
N ARG A 152 4.04 11.13 -7.94
CA ARG A 152 4.92 11.21 -6.74
C ARG A 152 4.43 12.22 -5.71
N GLY A 153 3.16 12.60 -5.73
CA GLY A 153 2.66 13.62 -4.82
C GLY A 153 3.15 15.04 -5.11
N VAL A 154 3.88 15.27 -6.19
CA VAL A 154 4.48 16.59 -6.53
C VAL A 154 3.46 17.71 -6.60
N ASN A 155 2.20 17.39 -6.87
CA ASN A 155 1.13 18.39 -6.93
C ASN A 155 0.73 18.94 -5.55
N PHE A 156 1.23 18.37 -4.46
CA PHE A 156 1.02 18.90 -3.09
C PHE A 156 2.11 19.89 -2.66
N GLN A 157 3.21 19.97 -3.40
CA GLN A 157 4.29 20.89 -3.10
C GLN A 157 3.85 22.36 -3.25
N GLY A 158 4.39 23.21 -2.41
CA GLY A 158 4.15 24.66 -2.45
C GLY A 158 2.79 25.10 -1.94
N ILE A 159 2.04 24.24 -1.24
CA ILE A 159 0.85 24.61 -0.47
C ILE A 159 1.04 24.30 1.00
N HIS A 160 0.39 25.10 1.85
CA HIS A 160 0.30 24.87 3.28
C HIS A 160 -1.17 25.05 3.69
N VAL A 161 -1.74 24.03 4.30
CA VAL A 161 -3.17 24.00 4.64
C VAL A 161 -3.38 23.61 6.10
N ASP A 162 -4.51 24.05 6.65
CA ASP A 162 -4.87 23.79 8.05
C ASP A 162 -5.69 22.51 8.21
N TRP A 163 -6.32 22.06 7.12
CA TRP A 163 -7.14 20.86 7.14
C TRP A 163 -7.01 20.08 5.83
N GLN A 164 -6.63 18.82 5.94
CA GLN A 164 -6.57 17.87 4.83
C GLN A 164 -7.69 16.84 4.93
N ILE A 165 -8.44 16.68 3.85
CA ILE A 165 -9.35 15.56 3.61
C ILE A 165 -8.78 14.75 2.45
N ILE A 166 -8.50 13.47 2.69
CA ILE A 166 -7.94 12.55 1.70
C ILE A 166 -9.03 11.54 1.36
N ASP A 167 -9.58 11.63 0.15
CA ASP A 167 -10.59 10.69 -0.34
C ASP A 167 -9.93 9.58 -1.17
N GLU A 168 -10.47 8.37 -1.12
CA GLU A 168 -9.88 7.15 -1.66
C GLU A 168 -8.43 6.94 -1.18
N ALA A 169 -8.22 7.11 0.12
CA ALA A 169 -6.91 7.14 0.77
C ALA A 169 -6.12 5.82 0.60
N GLN A 170 -6.79 4.69 0.35
CA GLN A 170 -6.17 3.39 0.06
C GLN A 170 -5.40 3.37 -1.27
N GLU A 171 -5.71 4.29 -2.19
CA GLU A 171 -5.01 4.40 -3.49
C GLU A 171 -3.77 5.29 -3.40
N MET A 172 -3.65 6.10 -2.32
CA MET A 172 -2.56 7.05 -2.14
C MET A 172 -1.24 6.31 -1.88
N THR A 173 -0.21 6.60 -2.69
CA THR A 173 1.13 6.02 -2.51
C THR A 173 1.82 6.58 -1.26
N ASP A 174 2.74 5.83 -0.65
CA ASP A 174 3.49 6.29 0.52
C ASP A 174 4.32 7.55 0.22
N THR A 175 4.86 7.69 -0.99
CA THR A 175 5.52 8.92 -1.45
C THR A 175 4.56 10.12 -1.44
N SER A 176 3.33 9.93 -1.94
CA SER A 176 2.31 10.99 -1.95
C SER A 176 1.88 11.37 -0.52
N TRP A 177 1.85 10.41 0.40
CA TRP A 177 1.63 10.66 1.83
C TRP A 177 2.74 11.53 2.43
N GLY A 178 4.02 11.31 2.05
CA GLY A 178 5.14 12.14 2.48
C GLY A 178 4.95 13.61 2.10
N GLU A 179 4.55 13.90 0.86
CA GLU A 179 4.26 15.27 0.39
C GLU A 179 3.04 15.89 1.11
N LEU A 180 1.99 15.10 1.35
CA LEU A 180 0.84 15.55 2.14
C LEU A 180 1.23 15.90 3.59
N TYR A 181 2.20 15.16 4.16
CA TYR A 181 2.70 15.48 5.50
C TYR A 181 3.33 16.85 5.57
N GLN A 182 4.11 17.23 4.57
CA GLN A 182 4.77 18.54 4.48
C GLN A 182 3.80 19.69 4.18
N ALA A 183 2.72 19.39 3.44
CA ALA A 183 1.70 20.38 3.10
C ALA A 183 0.74 20.73 4.26
N LEU A 184 0.80 20.05 5.40
CA LEU A 184 -0.05 20.32 6.56
C LEU A 184 0.65 21.25 7.53
N ASN A 185 0.01 22.38 7.87
CA ASN A 185 0.48 23.30 8.89
C ASN A 185 0.61 22.62 10.27
N GLY A 186 1.55 23.08 11.10
CA GLY A 186 1.68 22.60 12.47
C GLY A 186 0.36 22.76 13.24
N GLY A 187 -0.15 21.66 13.83
CA GLY A 187 -1.45 21.65 14.48
C GLY A 187 -2.66 21.54 13.55
N GLY A 188 -2.45 21.32 12.25
CA GLY A 188 -3.52 21.09 11.27
C GLY A 188 -4.19 19.72 11.39
N ARG A 189 -5.38 19.59 10.81
CA ARG A 189 -6.19 18.37 10.83
C ARG A 189 -5.94 17.52 9.59
N ARG A 190 -5.92 16.18 9.76
CA ARG A 190 -5.87 15.22 8.65
C ARG A 190 -6.92 14.14 8.85
N TRP A 191 -7.83 14.03 7.88
CA TRP A 191 -8.90 13.06 7.85
C TRP A 191 -8.81 12.26 6.55
N ALA A 192 -8.71 10.95 6.67
CA ALA A 192 -8.58 10.02 5.54
C ALA A 192 -9.82 9.15 5.41
N TYR A 193 -10.31 8.98 4.20
CA TYR A 193 -11.47 8.17 3.86
C TYR A 193 -11.07 7.15 2.80
N GLY A 194 -11.39 5.88 3.02
CA GLY A 194 -11.04 4.83 2.07
C GLY A 194 -11.89 3.58 2.19
N VAL A 195 -11.81 2.76 1.14
CA VAL A 195 -12.27 1.36 1.13
C VAL A 195 -11.01 0.52 1.16
N PRO A 196 -10.80 -0.36 2.16
CA PRO A 196 -9.58 -1.13 2.22
C PRO A 196 -9.42 -2.00 0.96
N ASN A 197 -8.17 -2.25 0.59
CA ASN A 197 -7.81 -3.07 -0.58
C ASN A 197 -6.79 -4.16 -0.24
N GLY A 198 -6.49 -4.32 1.06
CA GLY A 198 -5.53 -5.29 1.57
C GLY A 198 -4.08 -4.81 1.59
N LEU A 199 -3.76 -3.67 0.95
CA LEU A 199 -2.41 -3.12 0.96
C LEU A 199 -2.05 -2.57 2.34
N ARG A 200 -0.79 -2.80 2.77
CA ARG A 200 -0.23 -2.35 4.07
C ARG A 200 0.44 -0.98 3.98
N ASN A 201 -0.13 -0.07 3.18
CA ASN A 201 0.34 1.30 2.97
C ASN A 201 0.04 2.22 4.17
N MET A 202 0.29 3.52 4.02
CA MET A 202 0.05 4.50 5.10
C MET A 202 -1.42 4.58 5.53
N PHE A 203 -2.39 4.36 4.63
CA PHE A 203 -3.80 4.28 4.99
C PHE A 203 -4.06 3.14 5.98
N TYR A 204 -3.52 1.93 5.72
CA TYR A 204 -3.58 0.83 6.66
C TYR A 204 -2.92 1.19 8.00
N ARG A 205 -1.69 1.75 7.96
CA ARG A 205 -0.98 2.14 9.19
C ARG A 205 -1.79 3.13 10.03
N MET A 206 -2.49 4.08 9.41
CA MET A 206 -3.37 5.02 10.14
C MET A 206 -4.48 4.30 10.92
N THR A 207 -5.03 3.20 10.40
CA THR A 207 -6.07 2.41 11.10
C THR A 207 -5.52 1.64 12.31
N GLN A 208 -4.19 1.51 12.44
CA GLN A 208 -3.54 0.83 13.56
C GLN A 208 -3.02 1.80 14.63
N MET A 209 -3.00 3.12 14.35
CA MET A 209 -2.48 4.13 15.27
C MET A 209 -3.46 4.43 16.40
N ARG A 210 -2.98 4.50 17.65
CA ARG A 210 -3.82 4.75 18.84
C ARG A 210 -4.28 6.20 18.99
N ASP A 211 -3.57 7.15 18.39
CA ASP A 211 -3.85 8.58 18.41
C ASP A 211 -4.71 9.06 17.23
N VAL A 212 -5.16 8.12 16.40
CA VAL A 212 -6.07 8.36 15.27
C VAL A 212 -7.47 7.89 15.65
N GLU A 213 -8.47 8.75 15.50
CA GLU A 213 -9.88 8.38 15.68
C GLU A 213 -10.31 7.53 14.48
N HIS A 214 -10.77 6.30 14.75
CA HIS A 214 -11.06 5.29 13.75
C HIS A 214 -12.55 5.02 13.61
N TYR A 215 -13.04 5.03 12.38
CA TYR A 215 -14.40 4.65 12.00
C TYR A 215 -14.39 3.49 11.02
N ASN A 216 -15.34 2.59 11.19
CA ASN A 216 -15.63 1.53 10.25
C ASN A 216 -17.15 1.48 10.01
N TRP A 217 -17.56 1.79 8.79
CA TRP A 217 -18.94 1.71 8.34
C TRP A 217 -19.08 0.59 7.29
N PRO A 218 -19.48 -0.61 7.67
CA PRO A 218 -19.79 -1.65 6.70
C PRO A 218 -21.01 -1.26 5.85
N SER A 219 -21.05 -1.72 4.59
CA SER A 219 -22.15 -1.46 3.65
C SER A 219 -23.51 -1.86 4.21
N THR A 220 -23.54 -2.82 5.12
CA THR A 220 -24.76 -3.30 5.82
C THR A 220 -25.44 -2.23 6.67
N LEU A 221 -24.74 -1.15 7.04
CA LEU A 221 -25.36 0.00 7.72
C LEU A 221 -26.17 0.90 6.78
N ASN A 222 -25.98 0.77 5.47
CA ASN A 222 -26.76 1.54 4.50
C ASN A 222 -28.20 1.02 4.47
N PRO A 223 -29.22 1.86 4.70
CA PRO A 223 -30.62 1.45 4.60
C PRO A 223 -31.00 0.80 3.27
N ASP A 224 -30.31 1.14 2.18
CA ASP A 224 -30.50 0.58 0.85
C ASP A 224 -29.78 -0.76 0.63
N PHE A 225 -29.11 -1.30 1.67
CA PHE A 225 -28.42 -2.60 1.62
C PHE A 225 -29.42 -3.70 2.02
N THR A 226 -30.15 -4.21 1.02
CA THR A 226 -31.14 -5.26 1.23
C THR A 226 -30.51 -6.66 1.31
N PRO A 227 -31.21 -7.66 1.86
CA PRO A 227 -30.73 -9.05 1.85
C PRO A 227 -30.45 -9.60 0.44
N GLU A 228 -31.22 -9.16 -0.57
CA GLU A 228 -31.02 -9.55 -1.97
C GLU A 228 -29.71 -8.99 -2.50
N LYS A 229 -29.42 -7.70 -2.23
CA LYS A 229 -28.16 -7.05 -2.58
C LYS A 229 -26.97 -7.70 -1.88
N GLU A 230 -27.14 -8.09 -0.62
CA GLU A 230 -26.12 -8.83 0.13
C GLU A 230 -25.77 -10.16 -0.54
N MET A 231 -26.81 -10.93 -0.91
CA MET A 231 -26.66 -12.23 -1.55
C MET A 231 -25.97 -12.10 -2.93
N GLU A 232 -26.37 -11.10 -3.72
CA GLU A 232 -25.75 -10.79 -5.00
C GLU A 232 -24.27 -10.41 -4.85
N LEU A 233 -23.92 -9.55 -3.90
CA LEU A 233 -22.54 -9.16 -3.63
C LEU A 233 -21.69 -10.31 -3.07
N ALA A 234 -22.28 -11.16 -2.20
CA ALA A 234 -21.58 -12.33 -1.71
C ALA A 234 -21.24 -13.31 -2.87
N LEU A 235 -22.18 -13.50 -3.80
CA LEU A 235 -21.92 -14.32 -4.99
C LEU A 235 -20.88 -13.68 -5.91
N LEU A 236 -21.01 -12.37 -6.17
CA LEU A 236 -20.10 -11.62 -7.03
C LEU A 236 -18.64 -11.67 -6.54
N TYR A 237 -18.43 -11.58 -5.23
CA TYR A 237 -17.10 -11.58 -4.62
C TYR A 237 -16.57 -12.97 -4.26
N GLY A 238 -17.33 -14.05 -4.49
CA GLY A 238 -16.88 -15.41 -4.20
C GLY A 238 -17.07 -15.84 -2.75
N GLY A 239 -18.04 -15.24 -2.05
CA GLY A 239 -18.41 -15.55 -0.67
C GLY A 239 -18.14 -14.43 0.33
N ARG A 240 -18.80 -14.52 1.52
CA ARG A 240 -18.67 -13.48 2.56
C ARG A 240 -17.29 -13.38 3.18
N ASN A 241 -16.48 -14.42 3.10
CA ASN A 241 -15.11 -14.45 3.61
C ASN A 241 -14.06 -14.10 2.54
N SER A 242 -14.47 -13.82 1.31
CA SER A 242 -13.56 -13.46 0.26
C SER A 242 -12.95 -12.06 0.49
N PRO A 243 -11.70 -11.81 0.06
CA PRO A 243 -11.09 -10.48 0.17
C PRO A 243 -11.97 -9.38 -0.41
N GLY A 244 -12.63 -9.63 -1.54
CA GLY A 244 -13.51 -8.65 -2.19
C GLY A 244 -14.69 -8.25 -1.31
N TYR A 245 -15.33 -9.21 -0.64
CA TYR A 245 -16.46 -8.94 0.28
C TYR A 245 -15.97 -8.27 1.56
N VAL A 246 -14.89 -8.78 2.15
CA VAL A 246 -14.29 -8.23 3.40
C VAL A 246 -13.91 -6.75 3.20
N HIS A 247 -13.26 -6.42 2.09
CA HIS A 247 -12.85 -5.05 1.82
C HIS A 247 -14.05 -4.15 1.48
N ARG A 248 -14.84 -4.55 0.48
CA ARG A 248 -15.81 -3.64 -0.16
C ARG A 248 -17.15 -3.58 0.54
N VAL A 249 -17.52 -4.65 1.27
CA VAL A 249 -18.79 -4.71 2.02
C VAL A 249 -18.56 -4.45 3.49
N LEU A 250 -17.60 -5.15 4.13
CA LEU A 250 -17.36 -5.01 5.56
C LEU A 250 -16.47 -3.82 5.92
N GLY A 251 -15.72 -3.26 4.95
CA GLY A 251 -14.78 -2.17 5.21
C GLY A 251 -13.64 -2.60 6.13
N GLN A 252 -13.23 -3.86 6.08
CA GLN A 252 -12.18 -4.42 6.92
C GLN A 252 -10.93 -4.71 6.10
N HIS A 253 -9.76 -4.51 6.72
CA HIS A 253 -8.52 -4.95 6.12
C HIS A 253 -8.45 -6.47 6.11
N GLY A 254 -8.16 -7.02 4.95
CA GLY A 254 -7.93 -8.43 4.71
C GLY A 254 -6.68 -8.61 3.85
N MET A 255 -6.54 -9.78 3.27
CA MET A 255 -5.52 -10.02 2.25
C MET A 255 -5.90 -9.29 0.96
N PRO A 256 -4.92 -8.78 0.16
CA PRO A 256 -5.21 -8.28 -1.18
C PRO A 256 -5.94 -9.34 -2.01
N ALA A 257 -6.92 -8.92 -2.79
CA ALA A 257 -7.46 -9.79 -3.84
C ALA A 257 -6.30 -10.13 -4.80
N HIS A 258 -6.07 -11.42 -5.07
CA HIS A 258 -4.92 -11.89 -5.85
C HIS A 258 -3.55 -11.67 -5.16
N ALA A 259 -3.49 -11.74 -3.83
CA ALA A 259 -2.22 -11.79 -3.11
C ALA A 259 -1.37 -12.97 -3.61
N ALA A 260 -0.10 -12.70 -3.91
CA ALA A 260 0.84 -13.74 -4.31
C ALA A 260 1.25 -14.62 -3.13
N PHE A 261 1.17 -14.10 -1.89
CA PHE A 261 1.54 -14.83 -0.69
C PHE A 261 0.45 -14.78 0.38
N ASN A 262 0.34 -15.83 1.18
CA ASN A 262 -0.49 -15.84 2.38
C ASN A 262 0.29 -15.16 3.52
N LEU A 263 -0.25 -14.05 4.05
CA LEU A 263 0.40 -13.30 5.12
C LEU A 263 0.47 -14.10 6.43
N ASP A 264 -0.54 -14.91 6.74
CA ASP A 264 -0.53 -15.75 7.95
C ASP A 264 0.58 -16.82 7.86
N ASP A 265 0.81 -17.36 6.67
CA ASP A 265 1.92 -18.28 6.44
C ASP A 265 3.28 -17.59 6.56
N TYR A 266 3.39 -16.34 6.05
CA TYR A 266 4.58 -15.52 6.23
C TYR A 266 4.86 -15.24 7.72
N LEU A 267 3.85 -14.72 8.45
CA LEU A 267 4.00 -14.37 9.87
C LEU A 267 4.36 -15.57 10.74
N ALA A 268 3.86 -16.76 10.40
CA ALA A 268 4.22 -17.98 11.12
C ALA A 268 5.64 -18.50 10.77
N CYS A 269 6.29 -17.93 9.76
CA CYS A 269 7.71 -18.17 9.46
C CYS A 269 8.64 -17.11 10.08
N VAL A 270 8.10 -16.08 10.75
CA VAL A 270 8.92 -15.06 11.42
C VAL A 270 9.31 -15.53 12.80
N ASP A 271 10.61 -15.49 13.09
CA ASP A 271 11.20 -15.85 14.39
C ASP A 271 12.09 -14.70 14.88
N GLU A 272 11.74 -14.13 16.03
CA GLU A 272 12.52 -13.05 16.68
C GLU A 272 13.86 -13.54 17.25
N GLY A 273 14.05 -14.85 17.39
CA GLY A 273 15.28 -15.46 17.91
C GLY A 273 16.37 -15.70 16.87
N VAL A 274 16.12 -15.35 15.60
CA VAL A 274 17.13 -15.50 14.54
C VAL A 274 18.28 -14.51 14.72
N ASP A 275 19.51 -15.02 14.73
CA ASP A 275 20.72 -14.21 14.64
C ASP A 275 20.80 -13.65 13.21
N PHE A 276 20.41 -12.38 13.04
CA PHE A 276 20.23 -11.73 11.75
C PHE A 276 20.91 -10.37 11.72
N GLU A 277 21.58 -10.08 10.63
CA GLU A 277 22.12 -8.76 10.34
C GLU A 277 21.39 -8.09 9.19
N ASP A 278 21.03 -6.81 9.37
CA ASP A 278 20.46 -5.94 8.33
C ASP A 278 21.45 -4.82 8.03
N VAL A 279 22.05 -4.83 6.84
CA VAL A 279 23.06 -3.88 6.40
C VAL A 279 22.49 -3.01 5.29
N ALA A 280 22.56 -1.69 5.45
CA ALA A 280 22.17 -0.73 4.41
C ALA A 280 23.40 0.09 4.00
N LEU A 281 23.67 0.16 2.69
CA LEU A 281 24.80 0.86 2.12
C LEU A 281 24.37 1.81 0.98
N GLY A 282 24.97 2.99 0.96
CA GLY A 282 24.90 3.96 -0.14
C GLY A 282 26.17 3.98 -0.99
N GLU A 283 26.17 4.87 -1.98
CA GLU A 283 27.33 5.09 -2.82
C GLU A 283 28.56 5.55 -1.98
N GLY A 284 29.67 4.80 -2.07
CA GLY A 284 30.92 5.13 -1.37
C GLY A 284 31.04 4.58 0.07
N ASP A 285 30.01 3.92 0.58
CA ASP A 285 30.09 3.30 1.90
C ASP A 285 31.05 2.09 1.89
N ALA A 286 31.83 1.97 2.98
CA ALA A 286 32.67 0.81 3.18
C ALA A 286 31.81 -0.39 3.61
N PHE A 287 32.09 -1.54 3.04
CA PHE A 287 31.49 -2.81 3.42
C PHE A 287 32.57 -3.76 3.93
N SER A 288 32.26 -4.49 4.95
CA SER A 288 33.00 -5.66 5.38
C SER A 288 31.98 -6.76 5.73
N ALA A 289 32.11 -7.89 5.10
CA ALA A 289 31.20 -9.00 5.38
C ALA A 289 31.24 -9.38 6.86
N PRO A 290 30.08 -9.68 7.49
CA PRO A 290 30.03 -10.12 8.86
C PRO A 290 30.92 -11.35 9.08
N GLY A 291 31.76 -11.29 10.11
CA GLY A 291 32.65 -12.39 10.44
C GLY A 291 32.02 -13.42 11.38
N GLY A 292 32.52 -14.65 11.35
CA GLY A 292 32.14 -15.68 12.33
C GLY A 292 30.85 -16.43 11.98
N ALA A 293 30.52 -16.54 10.69
CA ALA A 293 29.42 -17.37 10.24
C ALA A 293 29.53 -18.80 10.80
N PRO A 294 28.46 -19.34 11.43
CA PRO A 294 28.49 -20.72 11.92
C PRO A 294 28.73 -21.71 10.76
N PRO A 295 29.39 -22.87 10.99
CA PRO A 295 29.51 -23.86 9.92
C PRO A 295 28.15 -24.28 9.33
N GLY A 296 28.06 -24.38 8.03
CA GLY A 296 26.83 -24.77 7.34
C GLY A 296 26.87 -24.47 5.85
N ASP A 297 25.81 -24.87 5.16
CA ASP A 297 25.62 -24.61 3.74
C ASP A 297 24.90 -23.28 3.56
N TYR A 298 25.49 -22.39 2.77
CA TYR A 298 24.96 -21.03 2.57
C TYR A 298 24.58 -20.79 1.11
N TYR A 299 23.49 -20.04 0.93
CA TYR A 299 22.95 -19.64 -0.37
C TYR A 299 22.72 -18.15 -0.40
N LEU A 300 23.16 -17.51 -1.47
CA LEU A 300 22.99 -16.09 -1.70
C LEU A 300 21.96 -15.87 -2.81
N GLY A 301 21.01 -14.99 -2.59
CA GLY A 301 20.09 -14.45 -3.60
C GLY A 301 20.32 -12.97 -3.84
N CYS A 302 20.36 -12.55 -5.11
CA CYS A 302 20.61 -11.18 -5.49
C CYS A 302 19.56 -10.69 -6.48
N ASP A 303 18.90 -9.57 -6.13
CA ASP A 303 18.17 -8.70 -7.06
C ASP A 303 18.99 -7.43 -7.28
N LEU A 304 19.37 -7.14 -8.53
CA LEU A 304 20.33 -6.09 -8.85
C LEU A 304 19.63 -4.87 -9.45
N GLY A 305 19.64 -3.77 -8.71
CA GLY A 305 19.24 -2.44 -9.15
C GLY A 305 20.42 -1.45 -9.23
N TYR A 306 20.15 -0.20 -9.61
CA TYR A 306 21.15 0.86 -9.59
C TYR A 306 20.50 2.23 -9.32
N ALA A 307 20.29 3.06 -10.31
CA ALA A 307 19.98 4.48 -10.13
C ALA A 307 18.59 4.79 -9.53
N ARG A 308 17.60 3.92 -9.74
CA ARG A 308 16.22 4.13 -9.27
C ARG A 308 15.77 3.05 -8.32
N ASP A 309 16.15 1.81 -8.60
CA ASP A 309 15.77 0.64 -7.83
C ASP A 309 16.95 0.22 -6.96
N PRO A 310 16.75 -0.12 -5.69
CA PRO A 310 17.81 -0.63 -4.84
C PRO A 310 18.22 -2.02 -5.31
N SER A 311 19.38 -2.49 -4.84
CA SER A 311 19.73 -3.90 -4.92
C SER A 311 19.50 -4.55 -3.57
N GLU A 312 19.05 -5.80 -3.58
CA GLU A 312 18.84 -6.60 -2.39
C GLU A 312 19.63 -7.90 -2.47
N PHE A 313 20.44 -8.15 -1.43
CA PHE A 313 21.15 -9.41 -1.26
C PHE A 313 20.67 -10.09 0.00
N VAL A 314 20.31 -11.36 -0.09
CA VAL A 314 19.84 -12.16 1.05
C VAL A 314 20.65 -13.44 1.19
N VAL A 315 21.15 -13.70 2.40
CA VAL A 315 21.91 -14.93 2.71
C VAL A 315 21.04 -15.86 3.52
N TYR A 316 20.92 -17.09 3.04
CA TYR A 316 20.24 -18.18 3.73
C TYR A 316 21.23 -19.24 4.17
N ARG A 317 21.08 -19.70 5.41
CA ARG A 317 21.73 -20.90 5.93
C ARG A 317 20.78 -22.07 5.82
N ALA A 318 21.21 -23.15 5.20
CA ALA A 318 20.45 -24.39 5.13
C ALA A 318 20.74 -25.26 6.37
N ILE A 319 19.67 -25.60 7.08
CA ILE A 319 19.65 -26.57 8.18
C ILE A 319 18.41 -27.43 7.97
N GLU A 320 18.57 -28.52 7.23
CA GLU A 320 17.46 -29.37 6.83
C GLU A 320 16.42 -29.63 7.94
N PRO A 321 15.11 -29.42 7.71
CA PRO A 321 14.51 -28.99 6.45
C PRO A 321 14.41 -27.47 6.29
N HIS A 322 15.04 -26.66 7.17
CA HIS A 322 14.85 -25.23 7.24
C HIS A 322 15.89 -24.45 6.44
N LEU A 323 15.43 -23.33 5.85
CA LEU A 323 16.25 -22.27 5.30
C LEU A 323 16.06 -21.02 6.17
N ILE A 324 17.13 -20.58 6.82
CA ILE A 324 17.12 -19.48 7.79
C ILE A 324 17.78 -18.27 7.15
N ASN A 325 17.07 -17.15 7.06
CA ASN A 325 17.67 -15.91 6.58
C ASN A 325 18.56 -15.29 7.65
N MET A 326 19.87 -15.18 7.36
CA MET A 326 20.89 -14.74 8.31
C MET A 326 21.36 -13.31 8.06
N LEU A 327 21.28 -12.83 6.82
CA LEU A 327 21.77 -11.51 6.43
C LEU A 327 20.91 -10.94 5.32
N ARG A 328 20.67 -9.63 5.39
CA ARG A 328 20.24 -8.79 4.26
C ARG A 328 21.26 -7.69 4.01
N VAL A 329 21.59 -7.42 2.76
CA VAL A 329 22.34 -6.23 2.34
C VAL A 329 21.49 -5.43 1.37
N HIS A 330 21.08 -4.25 1.81
CA HIS A 330 20.35 -3.26 1.01
C HIS A 330 21.30 -2.25 0.42
N LEU A 331 21.30 -2.08 -0.92
CA LEU A 331 22.22 -1.19 -1.62
C LEU A 331 21.44 -0.11 -2.38
N ALA A 332 21.64 1.16 -2.01
CA ALA A 332 21.00 2.31 -2.66
C ALA A 332 22.02 3.12 -3.48
N GLY A 333 21.84 3.16 -4.81
CA GLY A 333 22.73 3.94 -5.72
C GLY A 333 24.13 3.36 -5.89
N VAL A 334 24.37 2.13 -5.45
CA VAL A 334 25.69 1.45 -5.54
C VAL A 334 25.88 0.88 -6.95
N ASN A 335 26.99 1.20 -7.60
CA ASN A 335 27.28 0.73 -8.97
C ASN A 335 27.56 -0.78 -9.02
N TYR A 336 27.36 -1.39 -10.18
CA TYR A 336 27.47 -2.85 -10.37
C TYR A 336 28.88 -3.42 -10.08
N ALA A 337 29.94 -2.63 -10.29
CA ALA A 337 31.30 -3.09 -9.96
C ALA A 337 31.45 -3.24 -8.44
N ARG A 338 30.97 -2.29 -7.66
CA ARG A 338 30.98 -2.38 -6.19
C ARG A 338 30.06 -3.49 -5.68
N GLN A 339 28.88 -3.69 -6.29
CA GLN A 339 28.00 -4.80 -5.98
C GLN A 339 28.70 -6.16 -6.17
N GLN A 340 29.48 -6.31 -7.25
CA GLN A 340 30.27 -7.50 -7.54
C GLN A 340 31.38 -7.74 -6.50
N GLU A 341 32.06 -6.67 -6.05
CA GLU A 341 33.03 -6.73 -4.95
C GLU A 341 32.35 -7.23 -3.65
N ILE A 342 31.19 -6.67 -3.30
CA ILE A 342 30.41 -7.07 -2.12
C ILE A 342 30.03 -8.55 -2.20
N ILE A 343 29.58 -9.04 -3.35
CA ILE A 343 29.28 -10.48 -3.54
C ILE A 343 30.54 -11.32 -3.31
N THR A 344 31.70 -10.86 -3.78
CA THR A 344 32.98 -11.56 -3.60
C THR A 344 33.41 -11.56 -2.12
N GLU A 345 33.23 -10.45 -1.41
CA GLU A 345 33.52 -10.34 0.02
C GLU A 345 32.59 -11.25 0.84
N LEU A 346 31.30 -11.32 0.46
CA LEU A 346 30.35 -12.24 1.09
C LEU A 346 30.71 -13.71 0.83
N ASP A 347 31.12 -14.07 -0.39
CA ASP A 347 31.55 -15.45 -0.70
C ASP A 347 32.78 -15.84 0.11
N ALA A 348 33.73 -14.94 0.29
CA ALA A 348 34.90 -15.17 1.14
C ALA A 348 34.52 -15.40 2.62
N ALA A 349 33.45 -14.85 3.12
CA ALA A 349 33.00 -14.98 4.51
C ALA A 349 32.11 -16.21 4.73
N TYR A 350 31.25 -16.55 3.77
CA TYR A 350 30.21 -17.58 3.91
C TYR A 350 30.50 -18.86 3.13
N ASP A 351 31.44 -18.85 2.16
CA ASP A 351 31.75 -19.96 1.24
C ASP A 351 30.47 -20.56 0.64
N PHE A 352 29.76 -19.76 -0.17
CA PHE A 352 28.44 -20.16 -0.68
C PHE A 352 28.46 -21.47 -1.48
N CYS A 353 27.52 -22.34 -1.19
CA CYS A 353 27.20 -23.50 -2.05
C CYS A 353 26.59 -23.02 -3.36
N GLY A 354 25.78 -21.96 -3.32
CA GLY A 354 25.15 -21.40 -4.50
C GLY A 354 24.80 -19.93 -4.42
N ILE A 355 24.91 -19.24 -5.55
CA ILE A 355 24.59 -17.83 -5.74
C ILE A 355 23.59 -17.71 -6.87
N GLY A 356 22.36 -17.24 -6.55
CA GLY A 356 21.31 -16.94 -7.51
C GLY A 356 21.21 -15.45 -7.80
N ILE A 357 21.21 -15.05 -9.06
CA ILE A 357 21.18 -13.65 -9.49
C ILE A 357 20.01 -13.47 -10.48
N ASP A 358 19.16 -12.45 -10.26
CA ASP A 358 18.22 -12.02 -11.30
C ASP A 358 18.99 -11.52 -12.52
N SER A 359 18.75 -12.14 -13.69
CA SER A 359 19.41 -11.79 -14.95
C SER A 359 18.82 -10.56 -15.64
N GLY A 360 17.78 -9.95 -15.06
CA GLY A 360 17.20 -8.69 -15.54
C GLY A 360 18.21 -7.55 -15.54
N ASN A 361 17.95 -6.51 -16.31
CA ASN A 361 18.82 -5.34 -16.42
C ASN A 361 20.30 -5.72 -16.67
N SER A 362 21.18 -5.43 -15.73
CA SER A 362 22.62 -5.72 -15.79
C SER A 362 23.04 -7.01 -15.07
N GLY A 363 22.09 -7.73 -14.45
CA GLY A 363 22.40 -8.92 -13.65
C GLY A 363 23.09 -10.04 -14.42
N ARG A 364 22.74 -10.20 -15.70
CA ARG A 364 23.44 -11.15 -16.59
C ARG A 364 24.93 -10.82 -16.76
N ALA A 365 25.26 -9.53 -16.90
CA ALA A 365 26.66 -9.09 -17.04
C ALA A 365 27.44 -9.32 -15.72
N VAL A 366 26.85 -9.00 -14.57
CA VAL A 366 27.44 -9.25 -13.26
C VAL A 366 27.69 -10.74 -13.05
N ALA A 367 26.69 -11.59 -13.31
CA ALA A 367 26.85 -13.03 -13.20
C ALA A 367 27.97 -13.56 -14.10
N HIS A 368 28.03 -13.11 -15.35
CA HIS A 368 29.10 -13.50 -16.29
C HIS A 368 30.48 -13.08 -15.81
N ASN A 369 30.61 -11.87 -15.29
CA ASN A 369 31.88 -11.39 -14.75
C ASN A 369 32.32 -12.22 -13.53
N LEU A 370 31.41 -12.56 -12.61
CA LEU A 370 31.72 -13.42 -11.48
C LEU A 370 32.16 -14.81 -11.94
N MET A 371 31.50 -15.43 -12.92
CA MET A 371 31.89 -16.71 -13.48
C MET A 371 33.30 -16.68 -14.11
N ALA A 372 33.74 -15.53 -14.62
CA ALA A 372 35.09 -15.38 -15.18
C ALA A 372 36.21 -15.46 -14.13
N HIS A 373 35.90 -15.43 -12.83
CA HIS A 373 36.87 -15.67 -11.76
C HIS A 373 37.35 -17.13 -11.65
N GLY A 374 36.73 -18.06 -12.36
CA GLY A 374 37.19 -19.45 -12.44
C GLY A 374 36.10 -20.51 -12.34
N THR A 375 36.51 -21.78 -12.41
CA THR A 375 35.59 -22.92 -12.43
C THR A 375 34.71 -23.02 -11.17
N ASP A 376 35.20 -22.61 -10.02
CA ASP A 376 34.44 -22.62 -8.78
C ASP A 376 33.28 -21.65 -8.86
N TRP A 377 33.52 -20.43 -9.32
CA TRP A 377 32.47 -19.42 -9.57
C TRP A 377 31.45 -19.87 -10.63
N CYS A 378 31.90 -20.59 -11.65
CA CYS A 378 30.98 -21.17 -12.66
C CYS A 378 30.03 -22.21 -12.04
N ARG A 379 30.40 -22.89 -10.96
CA ARG A 379 29.53 -23.83 -10.25
C ARG A 379 28.58 -23.12 -9.29
N LYS A 380 29.09 -22.12 -8.55
CA LYS A 380 28.32 -21.38 -7.57
C LYS A 380 27.25 -20.48 -8.21
N VAL A 381 27.61 -19.69 -9.23
CA VAL A 381 26.74 -18.66 -9.80
C VAL A 381 25.74 -19.19 -10.80
N ARG A 382 24.47 -18.81 -10.67
CA ARG A 382 23.41 -19.01 -11.64
C ARG A 382 22.63 -17.70 -11.85
N ALA A 383 22.43 -17.34 -13.13
CA ALA A 383 21.59 -16.22 -13.50
C ALA A 383 20.19 -16.74 -13.90
N PHE A 384 19.15 -16.13 -13.35
CA PHE A 384 17.75 -16.50 -13.58
C PHE A 384 17.02 -15.44 -14.37
N GLU A 385 16.46 -15.82 -15.51
CA GLU A 385 15.62 -14.92 -16.32
C GLU A 385 14.15 -15.08 -15.89
N PHE A 386 13.61 -14.12 -15.16
CA PHE A 386 12.25 -14.19 -14.59
C PHE A 386 11.15 -14.32 -15.65
N GLY A 387 11.38 -13.75 -16.84
CA GLY A 387 10.47 -13.90 -18.00
C GLY A 387 10.62 -15.23 -18.76
N GLY A 388 11.63 -16.01 -18.44
CA GLY A 388 11.98 -17.26 -19.12
C GLY A 388 11.15 -18.47 -18.65
N THR A 389 11.55 -19.62 -19.15
CA THR A 389 10.99 -20.93 -18.78
C THR A 389 12.10 -21.81 -18.21
N LEU A 390 11.75 -22.64 -17.23
CA LEU A 390 12.60 -23.68 -16.64
C LEU A 390 12.08 -25.04 -17.07
N ASP A 391 12.94 -25.87 -17.61
CA ASP A 391 12.65 -27.27 -17.89
C ASP A 391 12.86 -28.04 -16.58
N LEU A 392 11.77 -28.60 -16.04
CA LEU A 392 11.78 -29.50 -14.90
C LEU A 392 11.92 -30.93 -15.39
N GLU A 393 11.95 -31.89 -14.44
CA GLU A 393 12.12 -33.31 -14.74
C GLU A 393 11.26 -33.82 -15.87
N PRO A 394 11.80 -34.70 -16.72
CA PRO A 394 10.98 -35.40 -17.73
C PRO A 394 9.97 -36.32 -17.01
N LEU A 395 8.72 -36.25 -17.43
CA LEU A 395 7.70 -37.21 -17.03
C LEU A 395 8.12 -38.63 -17.51
N PRO A 396 7.53 -39.71 -16.92
CA PRO A 396 7.85 -41.08 -17.32
C PRO A 396 7.67 -41.37 -18.81
N ASP A 397 6.90 -40.56 -19.52
CA ASP A 397 6.70 -40.63 -20.96
C ASP A 397 7.75 -39.86 -21.80
N GLY A 398 8.75 -39.24 -21.11
CA GLY A 398 9.79 -38.44 -21.76
C GLY A 398 9.38 -36.99 -22.03
N THR A 399 8.18 -36.58 -21.66
CA THR A 399 7.73 -35.19 -21.83
C THR A 399 8.40 -34.28 -20.79
N VAL A 400 9.07 -33.20 -21.20
CA VAL A 400 9.68 -32.23 -20.31
C VAL A 400 8.62 -31.23 -19.86
N VAL A 401 8.41 -31.11 -18.54
CA VAL A 401 7.51 -30.12 -17.96
C VAL A 401 8.19 -28.75 -17.92
N ARG A 402 7.69 -27.83 -18.72
CA ARG A 402 8.15 -26.42 -18.71
C ARG A 402 7.33 -25.57 -17.78
N ARG A 403 8.01 -24.84 -16.92
CA ARG A 403 7.39 -23.89 -15.98
C ARG A 403 7.94 -22.48 -16.18
N ARG A 404 7.13 -21.47 -16.02
CA ARG A 404 7.63 -20.08 -16.00
C ARG A 404 8.49 -19.84 -14.75
N VAL A 405 9.69 -19.27 -14.94
CA VAL A 405 10.68 -19.11 -13.87
C VAL A 405 10.11 -18.35 -12.68
N LYS A 406 9.62 -17.12 -12.84
CA LYS A 406 9.09 -16.30 -11.74
C LYS A 406 7.91 -16.96 -11.02
N GLN A 407 7.05 -17.67 -11.77
CA GLN A 407 5.92 -18.40 -11.17
C GLN A 407 6.41 -19.57 -10.32
N PHE A 408 7.33 -20.37 -10.83
CA PHE A 408 7.88 -21.51 -10.11
C PHE A 408 8.62 -21.10 -8.85
N MET A 409 9.45 -20.05 -8.92
CA MET A 409 10.12 -19.46 -7.76
C MET A 409 9.12 -19.00 -6.69
N THR A 410 8.02 -18.37 -7.10
CA THR A 410 6.96 -17.92 -6.17
C THR A 410 6.30 -19.14 -5.50
N GLU A 411 5.99 -20.19 -6.25
CA GLU A 411 5.42 -21.43 -5.70
C GLU A 411 6.38 -22.15 -4.73
N LEU A 412 7.70 -22.09 -4.97
CA LEU A 412 8.70 -22.60 -4.02
C LEU A 412 8.61 -21.88 -2.67
N ILE A 413 8.55 -20.54 -2.69
CA ILE A 413 8.39 -19.76 -1.45
C ILE A 413 7.07 -20.10 -0.77
N GLN A 414 5.95 -20.07 -1.50
CA GLN A 414 4.62 -20.40 -0.96
C GLN A 414 4.61 -21.77 -0.28
N ARG A 415 5.14 -22.79 -0.94
CA ARG A 415 5.20 -24.14 -0.40
C ARG A 415 6.03 -24.20 0.88
N ARG A 416 7.23 -23.61 0.90
CA ARG A 416 8.10 -23.63 2.09
C ARG A 416 7.51 -22.83 3.24
N MET A 417 6.79 -21.74 2.97
CA MET A 417 6.06 -20.99 4.00
C MET A 417 4.92 -21.85 4.60
N ALA A 418 4.13 -22.52 3.74
CA ALA A 418 3.07 -23.41 4.20
C ALA A 418 3.60 -24.61 5.02
N GLU A 419 4.76 -25.15 4.63
CA GLU A 419 5.45 -26.23 5.33
C GLU A 419 6.24 -25.77 6.57
N ARG A 420 6.33 -24.45 6.83
CA ARG A 420 7.12 -23.85 7.93
C ARG A 420 8.62 -24.17 7.85
N THR A 421 9.14 -24.33 6.64
CA THR A 421 10.55 -24.62 6.37
C THR A 421 11.37 -23.40 5.97
N LEU A 422 10.76 -22.20 5.93
CA LEU A 422 11.44 -20.91 5.89
C LEU A 422 11.42 -20.28 7.28
N VAL A 423 12.53 -19.63 7.64
CA VAL A 423 12.63 -18.84 8.86
C VAL A 423 13.15 -17.46 8.50
N PHE A 424 12.33 -16.46 8.80
CA PHE A 424 12.63 -15.06 8.55
C PHE A 424 12.86 -14.29 9.86
N PRO A 425 13.78 -13.33 9.89
CA PRO A 425 13.84 -12.36 10.96
C PRO A 425 12.66 -11.39 10.87
N PRO A 426 12.28 -10.71 11.97
CA PRO A 426 11.31 -9.63 11.93
C PRO A 426 11.88 -8.42 11.15
N LEU A 427 11.40 -8.21 9.92
CA LEU A 427 11.84 -7.13 9.03
C LEU A 427 10.62 -6.48 8.38
N SER A 428 10.32 -5.22 8.75
CA SER A 428 9.13 -4.50 8.30
C SER A 428 9.06 -4.32 6.78
N ASP A 429 10.20 -4.11 6.12
CA ASP A 429 10.26 -3.97 4.66
C ASP A 429 9.86 -5.27 3.97
N ARG A 430 10.36 -6.42 4.44
CA ARG A 430 9.99 -7.73 3.90
C ARG A 430 8.51 -8.02 4.13
N GLU A 431 8.00 -7.81 5.35
CA GLU A 431 6.58 -7.98 5.65
C GLU A 431 5.71 -7.14 4.71
N SER A 432 6.06 -5.87 4.52
CA SER A 432 5.34 -4.96 3.61
C SER A 432 5.35 -5.48 2.17
N GLN A 433 6.49 -5.97 1.67
CA GLN A 433 6.59 -6.51 0.32
C GLN A 433 5.75 -7.79 0.16
N TYR A 434 5.84 -8.75 1.08
CA TYR A 434 5.06 -9.99 1.03
C TYR A 434 3.56 -9.74 1.16
N ALA A 435 3.15 -8.80 2.00
CA ALA A 435 1.75 -8.44 2.20
C ALA A 435 1.12 -7.70 1.00
N SER A 436 1.93 -6.97 0.22
CA SER A 436 1.45 -6.14 -0.88
C SER A 436 1.65 -6.77 -2.27
N HIS A 437 2.43 -7.85 -2.39
CA HIS A 437 2.72 -8.45 -3.68
C HIS A 437 1.50 -9.15 -4.27
N THR A 438 1.08 -8.72 -5.45
CA THR A 438 -0.14 -9.19 -6.12
C THR A 438 0.16 -9.74 -7.51
N TYR A 439 -0.80 -10.50 -8.05
CA TYR A 439 -0.77 -10.98 -9.42
C TYR A 439 -2.10 -10.71 -10.13
N SER A 440 -2.07 -10.69 -11.44
CA SER A 440 -3.25 -10.63 -12.30
C SER A 440 -3.23 -11.74 -13.33
N ALA A 441 -4.38 -12.05 -13.91
CA ALA A 441 -4.46 -12.97 -15.04
C ALA A 441 -4.14 -12.22 -16.32
N GLY A 442 -3.08 -12.59 -17.01
CA GLY A 442 -2.75 -12.10 -18.35
C GLY A 442 -3.72 -12.61 -19.41
N ALA A 443 -3.62 -12.07 -20.63
CA ALA A 443 -4.52 -12.34 -21.76
C ALA A 443 -4.73 -13.83 -22.11
N ASN A 444 -3.79 -14.70 -21.73
CA ASN A 444 -3.84 -16.16 -21.98
C ASN A 444 -4.01 -16.98 -20.68
N GLY A 445 -4.55 -16.37 -19.60
CA GLY A 445 -4.67 -17.03 -18.30
C GLY A 445 -3.33 -17.20 -17.56
N ALA A 446 -2.24 -16.62 -18.08
CA ALA A 446 -0.94 -16.67 -17.45
C ALA A 446 -0.91 -15.74 -16.22
N VAL A 447 -0.29 -16.19 -15.15
CA VAL A 447 -0.05 -15.35 -13.96
C VAL A 447 0.96 -14.26 -14.31
N VAL A 448 0.57 -13.00 -14.08
CA VAL A 448 1.44 -11.83 -14.21
C VAL A 448 1.53 -11.15 -12.85
N TYR A 449 2.72 -11.13 -12.27
CA TYR A 449 2.95 -10.42 -11.02
C TYR A 449 3.02 -8.92 -11.27
N GLU A 450 2.34 -8.15 -10.43
CA GLU A 450 2.34 -6.69 -10.55
C GLU A 450 3.71 -6.14 -10.13
N LYS A 451 4.18 -5.15 -10.88
CA LYS A 451 5.44 -4.46 -10.54
C LYS A 451 5.20 -3.54 -9.34
N GLY A 452 6.05 -3.67 -8.33
CA GLY A 452 5.98 -2.88 -7.12
C GLY A 452 7.33 -2.83 -6.44
N ASN A 453 7.34 -2.61 -5.13
CA ASN A 453 8.51 -2.81 -4.29
C ASN A 453 8.57 -4.31 -3.94
N ASP A 454 9.20 -5.13 -4.79
CA ASP A 454 9.31 -6.58 -4.64
C ASP A 454 10.78 -7.08 -4.63
N HIS A 455 11.73 -6.18 -4.38
CA HIS A 455 13.17 -6.46 -4.49
C HIS A 455 13.66 -7.53 -3.50
N ILE A 456 13.20 -7.52 -2.23
CA ILE A 456 13.54 -8.56 -1.25
C ILE A 456 12.96 -9.91 -1.69
N ILE A 457 11.71 -9.92 -2.19
CA ILE A 457 11.07 -11.13 -2.68
C ILE A 457 11.82 -11.69 -3.89
N ASP A 458 12.29 -10.85 -4.79
CA ASP A 458 13.03 -11.27 -5.98
C ASP A 458 14.41 -11.81 -5.61
N ALA A 459 15.07 -11.25 -4.59
CA ALA A 459 16.28 -11.84 -4.00
C ALA A 459 15.99 -13.19 -3.30
N ASP A 460 14.91 -13.29 -2.51
CA ASP A 460 14.47 -14.54 -1.88
C ASP A 460 14.19 -15.62 -2.95
N ARG A 461 13.52 -15.25 -4.06
CA ARG A 461 13.28 -16.14 -5.22
C ARG A 461 14.58 -16.72 -5.79
N CYS A 462 15.59 -15.87 -5.95
CA CYS A 462 16.90 -16.28 -6.48
C CYS A 462 17.62 -17.26 -5.55
N ALA A 463 17.65 -16.99 -4.23
CA ALA A 463 18.26 -17.86 -3.25
C ALA A 463 17.57 -19.24 -3.20
N LEU A 464 16.23 -19.26 -3.12
CA LEU A 464 15.46 -20.49 -2.98
C LEU A 464 15.49 -21.35 -4.23
N LEU A 465 15.44 -20.75 -5.42
CA LEU A 465 15.58 -21.53 -6.66
C LEU A 465 16.99 -22.12 -6.77
N ARG A 466 18.02 -21.35 -6.37
CA ARG A 466 19.40 -21.83 -6.39
C ARG A 466 19.58 -23.02 -5.44
N TYR A 467 19.06 -22.92 -4.21
CA TYR A 467 19.03 -24.04 -3.26
C TYR A 467 18.28 -25.25 -3.80
N TYR A 468 17.08 -25.03 -4.36
CA TYR A 468 16.27 -26.12 -4.95
C TYR A 468 17.02 -26.88 -6.04
N LEU A 469 17.73 -26.19 -6.93
CA LEU A 469 18.50 -26.80 -8.01
C LEU A 469 19.71 -27.62 -7.51
N ASP A 470 20.25 -27.28 -6.33
CA ASP A 470 21.38 -28.04 -5.75
C ASP A 470 20.92 -29.27 -4.98
N THR A 471 19.75 -29.22 -4.34
CA THR A 471 19.28 -30.27 -3.43
C THR A 471 18.30 -31.25 -4.06
N SER A 472 17.77 -30.94 -5.25
CA SER A 472 16.90 -31.87 -5.98
C SER A 472 17.74 -32.97 -6.60
N GLU A 473 17.63 -34.21 -6.11
CA GLU A 473 18.42 -35.40 -6.52
C GLU A 473 18.32 -35.78 -8.00
N THR A 474 17.52 -35.12 -8.81
CA THR A 474 17.13 -35.52 -10.16
C THR A 474 17.42 -34.52 -11.26
N VAL A 475 18.07 -33.41 -10.97
CA VAL A 475 18.46 -32.48 -12.05
C VAL A 475 19.92 -32.72 -12.38
N GLU A 476 20.21 -33.61 -13.39
CA GLU A 476 21.47 -33.43 -14.11
C GLU A 476 21.61 -31.97 -14.52
N PRO A 477 22.83 -31.39 -14.50
CA PRO A 477 23.02 -29.99 -14.80
C PRO A 477 22.59 -29.72 -16.23
N LEU A 478 21.30 -29.49 -16.42
CA LEU A 478 20.76 -28.98 -17.69
C LEU A 478 21.36 -27.56 -17.82
N TYR A 479 22.27 -27.47 -18.78
CA TYR A 479 22.77 -26.19 -19.29
C TYR A 479 21.56 -25.32 -19.65
N LEU A 480 21.14 -24.43 -18.74
CA LEU A 480 20.13 -23.44 -19.01
C LEU A 480 20.66 -22.54 -20.12
N GLY A 481 20.34 -22.96 -21.35
CA GLY A 481 20.32 -22.23 -22.59
C GLY A 481 21.23 -21.03 -22.78
N VAL A 482 22.57 -21.18 -22.67
CA VAL A 482 23.49 -20.37 -23.43
C VAL A 482 24.08 -21.32 -24.47
N ARG A 483 23.39 -21.53 -25.61
CA ARG A 483 24.10 -21.92 -26.83
C ARG A 483 25.05 -20.77 -27.16
N ILE A 484 26.32 -20.97 -26.87
CA ILE A 484 27.39 -20.21 -27.53
C ILE A 484 27.41 -20.75 -28.97
N GLU A 485 26.64 -20.16 -29.87
CA GLU A 485 26.90 -20.29 -31.30
C GLU A 485 28.12 -19.40 -31.61
N GLY A 486 29.25 -20.01 -31.89
CA GLY A 486 30.41 -19.35 -32.45
C GLY A 486 31.72 -19.61 -31.73
N PHE A 487 32.27 -20.77 -31.90
CA PHE A 487 33.69 -21.04 -32.21
C PHE A 487 33.76 -22.00 -33.38
#